data_575e4b12ebd8a46116c39168e66e9505
#
_entry.id   575e4b12ebd8a46116c39168e66e9505
#
_cell.length_a   1.000
_cell.length_b   1.000
_cell.length_c   1.000
_cell.angle_alpha   90.00
_cell.angle_beta   90.00
_cell.angle_gamma   90.00
#
_symmetry.space_group_name_H-M   'P 1'
#
loop_
_entity.id
_entity.type
_entity.pdbx_description
1 polymer ?
#
loop_
_entity_poly.entity_id
_entity_poly.type
_entity_poly.pdbx_seq_one_letter_code
_entity_poly.pdbx_strand_id
1 'polypeptide(L)'
;MTEDLPGATGAVEPGTLAGVPDAFQRLWTPHRWAYLSGQDRPADDSEAACPFCRVPGLDDADGLVVARGEHAYVVLNLYPYNPGHLLVCPYRHVADYTDLGLDEVTEVASLTRSAMRVLRHVSHPHGFNLGMNQGPVAGAGVAAHLHQHVVPRWGGDSNFLPVVARTKAVPVLLADTRALLADAWAGAC
;
A
#
# COMPACT_ATOMS: atom_id res chain seq x y z
N MET A 1 -36.06 32.18 -19.55
CA MET A 1 -35.67 32.38 -18.13
C MET A 1 -34.39 31.59 -17.90
N THR A 2 -33.29 32.29 -18.02
CA THR A 2 -31.95 31.75 -17.78
C THR A 2 -31.61 32.07 -16.33
N GLU A 3 -31.55 31.02 -15.48
CA GLU A 3 -31.06 31.18 -14.11
C GLU A 3 -29.54 31.31 -14.13
N ASP A 4 -29.08 32.49 -13.72
CA ASP A 4 -27.66 32.76 -13.48
C ASP A 4 -27.16 31.95 -12.27
N LEU A 5 -26.16 31.08 -12.53
CA LEU A 5 -25.39 30.46 -11.45
C LEU A 5 -24.50 31.51 -10.79
N PRO A 6 -24.46 31.60 -9.45
CA PRO A 6 -23.59 32.56 -8.76
C PRO A 6 -22.14 32.22 -8.99
N GLY A 7 -21.40 33.12 -9.61
CA GLY A 7 -19.95 33.00 -9.82
C GLY A 7 -19.19 32.96 -8.50
N ALA A 8 -18.50 31.88 -8.24
CA ALA A 8 -17.54 31.79 -7.14
C ALA A 8 -16.25 32.53 -7.53
N THR A 9 -16.18 33.82 -7.23
CA THR A 9 -14.93 34.58 -7.22
C THR A 9 -14.41 34.65 -5.80
N GLY A 10 -13.70 33.62 -5.36
CA GLY A 10 -12.93 33.64 -4.14
C GLY A 10 -11.55 33.09 -4.43
N ALA A 11 -10.54 33.96 -4.46
CA ALA A 11 -9.15 33.53 -4.46
C ALA A 11 -8.91 32.70 -3.19
N VAL A 12 -8.58 31.41 -3.35
CA VAL A 12 -8.22 30.54 -2.23
C VAL A 12 -6.78 30.90 -1.84
N GLU A 13 -6.61 31.44 -0.66
CA GLU A 13 -5.30 31.73 -0.07
C GLU A 13 -4.51 30.42 0.07
N PRO A 14 -3.20 30.38 -0.30
CA PRO A 14 -2.35 29.22 -0.06
C PRO A 14 -2.19 29.02 1.44
N GLY A 15 -2.73 27.92 1.97
CA GLY A 15 -2.62 27.57 3.39
C GLY A 15 -3.92 27.21 4.09
N THR A 16 -5.05 27.18 3.39
CA THR A 16 -6.33 26.74 3.97
C THR A 16 -6.29 25.25 4.30
N LEU A 17 -6.42 24.99 5.61
CA LEU A 17 -6.40 23.67 6.23
C LEU A 17 -7.58 22.80 5.77
N ALA A 18 -7.41 21.46 5.95
CA ALA A 18 -8.47 20.49 5.77
C ALA A 18 -9.76 20.92 6.53
N GLY A 19 -10.85 21.13 5.80
CA GLY A 19 -12.12 21.60 6.35
C GLY A 19 -12.74 22.78 5.60
N VAL A 20 -12.02 23.38 4.65
CA VAL A 20 -12.59 24.39 3.74
C VAL A 20 -13.34 23.66 2.63
N PRO A 21 -14.55 24.11 2.25
CA PRO A 21 -15.29 23.50 1.14
C PRO A 21 -14.49 23.64 -0.16
N ASP A 22 -13.92 22.55 -0.62
CA ASP A 22 -13.42 22.38 -1.97
C ASP A 22 -14.22 21.25 -2.65
N ALA A 23 -14.09 21.10 -3.96
CA ALA A 23 -14.78 20.05 -4.71
C ALA A 23 -14.27 18.64 -4.39
N PHE A 24 -13.27 18.50 -3.51
CA PHE A 24 -12.64 17.23 -3.16
C PHE A 24 -13.04 16.77 -1.76
N GLN A 25 -13.61 15.56 -1.68
CA GLN A 25 -13.77 14.88 -0.40
C GLN A 25 -12.43 14.34 0.06
N ARG A 26 -11.95 14.80 1.22
CA ARG A 26 -10.69 14.35 1.81
C ARG A 26 -10.90 13.15 2.70
N LEU A 27 -10.22 12.05 2.38
CA LEU A 27 -10.22 10.85 3.22
C LEU A 27 -9.26 11.06 4.40
N TRP A 28 -9.82 11.20 5.60
CA TRP A 28 -9.03 11.23 6.84
C TRP A 28 -8.54 9.82 7.18
N THR A 29 -7.22 9.65 7.30
CA THR A 29 -6.58 8.38 7.63
C THR A 29 -5.70 8.52 8.87
N PRO A 30 -6.29 8.74 10.06
CA PRO A 30 -5.53 9.02 11.29
C PRO A 30 -4.68 7.83 11.77
N HIS A 31 -5.00 6.60 11.35
CA HIS A 31 -4.17 5.41 11.60
C HIS A 31 -2.81 5.48 10.89
N ARG A 32 -2.67 6.32 9.84
CA ARG A 32 -1.39 6.62 9.22
C ARG A 32 -0.62 7.73 9.94
N TRP A 33 -1.24 8.37 10.94
CA TRP A 33 -0.60 9.49 11.64
C TRP A 33 0.66 9.07 12.39
N ALA A 34 0.66 7.92 13.06
CA ALA A 34 1.85 7.40 13.72
C ALA A 34 3.02 7.25 12.72
N TYR A 35 2.74 6.73 11.54
CA TYR A 35 3.69 6.61 10.45
C TYR A 35 4.05 7.97 9.81
N LEU A 36 3.07 8.85 9.60
CA LEU A 36 3.30 10.20 9.06
C LEU A 36 4.05 11.10 10.05
N SER A 37 3.87 10.89 11.36
CA SER A 37 4.57 11.59 12.44
C SER A 37 6.01 11.12 12.66
N GLY A 38 6.49 10.18 11.83
CA GLY A 38 7.89 9.70 11.86
C GLY A 38 8.15 8.53 12.79
N GLN A 39 7.14 8.00 13.48
CA GLN A 39 7.27 6.73 14.19
C GLN A 39 7.42 5.61 13.16
N ASP A 40 8.41 4.75 13.36
CA ASP A 40 8.71 3.59 12.51
C ASP A 40 9.17 3.91 11.06
N ARG A 41 9.60 5.15 10.79
CA ARG A 41 10.29 5.47 9.54
C ARG A 41 11.74 5.01 9.58
N PRO A 42 12.32 4.62 8.42
CA PRO A 42 13.76 4.43 8.33
C PRO A 42 14.51 5.67 8.81
N ALA A 43 15.67 5.47 9.47
CA ALA A 43 16.51 6.56 9.98
C ALA A 43 17.05 7.45 8.86
N ASP A 44 17.29 6.85 7.70
CA ASP A 44 17.75 7.49 6.48
C ASP A 44 17.34 6.66 5.25
N ASP A 45 17.72 7.13 4.06
CA ASP A 45 17.41 6.49 2.78
C ASP A 45 18.42 5.39 2.38
N SER A 46 19.30 4.93 3.29
CA SER A 46 20.28 3.90 3.01
C SER A 46 19.66 2.50 2.94
N GLU A 47 20.33 1.61 2.21
CA GLU A 47 19.97 0.19 2.14
C GLU A 47 19.98 -0.47 3.54
N ALA A 48 20.93 -0.08 4.40
CA ALA A 48 21.08 -0.63 5.75
C ALA A 48 19.90 -0.27 6.67
N ALA A 49 19.32 0.91 6.51
CA ALA A 49 18.14 1.36 7.27
C ALA A 49 16.83 0.92 6.65
N CYS A 50 16.86 0.41 5.41
CA CYS A 50 15.65 0.09 4.64
C CYS A 50 14.95 -1.17 5.16
N PRO A 51 13.66 -1.11 5.55
CA PRO A 51 12.92 -2.28 5.99
C PRO A 51 12.78 -3.33 4.89
N PHE A 52 12.61 -2.90 3.63
CA PHE A 52 12.46 -3.82 2.49
C PHE A 52 13.76 -4.52 2.11
N CYS A 53 14.93 -3.96 2.39
CA CYS A 53 16.22 -4.65 2.23
C CYS A 53 16.47 -5.65 3.35
N ARG A 54 15.95 -5.40 4.56
CA ARG A 54 16.11 -6.27 5.72
C ARG A 54 15.21 -7.51 5.67
N VAL A 55 13.96 -7.34 5.20
CA VAL A 55 12.94 -8.41 5.18
C VAL A 55 13.43 -9.70 4.49
N PRO A 56 14.10 -9.68 3.32
CA PRO A 56 14.57 -10.90 2.66
C PRO A 56 15.55 -11.74 3.46
N GLY A 57 16.24 -11.14 4.44
CA GLY A 57 17.18 -11.83 5.34
C GLY A 57 16.53 -12.49 6.55
N LEU A 58 15.23 -12.31 6.76
CA LEU A 58 14.45 -12.92 7.84
C LEU A 58 13.80 -14.22 7.38
N ASP A 59 13.37 -15.05 8.36
CA ASP A 59 12.44 -16.13 8.07
C ASP A 59 11.14 -15.56 7.49
N ASP A 60 10.51 -16.29 6.57
CA ASP A 60 9.31 -15.83 5.86
C ASP A 60 8.15 -15.48 6.80
N ALA A 61 8.03 -16.19 7.91
CA ALA A 61 6.99 -15.90 8.91
C ALA A 61 7.27 -14.59 9.64
N ASP A 62 8.51 -14.37 10.07
CA ASP A 62 8.94 -13.18 10.81
C ASP A 62 8.96 -11.93 9.90
N GLY A 63 9.36 -12.10 8.65
CA GLY A 63 9.37 -11.06 7.63
C GLY A 63 8.03 -10.82 6.97
N LEU A 64 6.98 -11.59 7.31
CA LEU A 64 5.67 -11.57 6.65
C LEU A 64 5.75 -11.81 5.13
N VAL A 65 6.76 -12.54 4.67
CA VAL A 65 6.97 -12.87 3.25
C VAL A 65 5.99 -13.96 2.84
N VAL A 66 5.25 -13.71 1.76
CA VAL A 66 4.25 -14.63 1.20
C VAL A 66 4.85 -15.47 0.07
N ALA A 67 5.70 -14.86 -0.75
CA ALA A 67 6.36 -15.53 -1.87
C ALA A 67 7.68 -14.86 -2.24
N ARG A 68 8.59 -15.65 -2.82
CA ARG A 68 9.89 -15.19 -3.30
C ARG A 68 10.03 -15.51 -4.79
N GLY A 69 10.47 -14.53 -5.56
CA GLY A 69 10.92 -14.68 -6.94
C GLY A 69 12.44 -14.59 -7.04
N GLU A 70 12.95 -14.42 -8.25
CA GLU A 70 14.38 -14.27 -8.54
C GLU A 70 14.85 -12.82 -8.32
N HIS A 71 14.06 -11.83 -8.73
CA HIS A 71 14.39 -10.40 -8.68
C HIS A 71 13.52 -9.63 -7.69
N ALA A 72 12.39 -10.20 -7.27
CA ALA A 72 11.43 -9.54 -6.38
C ALA A 72 10.77 -10.56 -5.43
N TYR A 73 10.13 -10.04 -4.39
CA TYR A 73 9.38 -10.85 -3.42
C TYR A 73 8.04 -10.20 -3.09
N VAL A 74 7.14 -10.97 -2.49
CA VAL A 74 5.82 -10.54 -2.05
C VAL A 74 5.76 -10.57 -0.53
N VAL A 75 5.40 -9.45 0.09
CA VAL A 75 5.32 -9.30 1.53
C VAL A 75 3.97 -8.72 1.94
N LEU A 76 3.44 -9.15 3.08
CA LEU A 76 2.25 -8.53 3.66
C LEU A 76 2.62 -7.17 4.25
N ASN A 77 1.83 -6.14 3.93
CA ASN A 77 2.08 -4.81 4.46
C ASN A 77 1.83 -4.78 5.98
N LEU A 78 2.82 -4.34 6.75
CA LEU A 78 2.73 -4.20 8.21
C LEU A 78 1.65 -3.18 8.63
N TYR A 79 1.40 -2.17 7.78
CA TYR A 79 0.38 -1.13 7.98
C TYR A 79 -0.68 -1.21 6.86
N PRO A 80 -1.54 -2.24 6.86
CA PRO A 80 -2.39 -2.54 5.72
C PRO A 80 -3.50 -1.49 5.55
N TYR A 81 -3.79 -1.11 4.32
CA TYR A 81 -4.96 -0.29 3.98
C TYR A 81 -6.26 -1.10 4.07
N ASN A 82 -6.18 -2.39 3.74
CA ASN A 82 -7.24 -3.38 3.88
C ASN A 82 -6.63 -4.73 4.28
N PRO A 83 -7.39 -5.66 4.88
CA PRO A 83 -6.92 -7.02 5.13
C PRO A 83 -6.34 -7.65 3.86
N GLY A 84 -5.19 -8.30 3.98
CA GLY A 84 -4.53 -8.89 2.81
C GLY A 84 -3.81 -7.91 1.86
N HIS A 85 -3.54 -6.69 2.31
CA HIS A 85 -2.75 -5.72 1.54
C HIS A 85 -1.31 -6.24 1.36
N LEU A 86 -0.96 -6.60 0.14
CA LEU A 86 0.36 -7.08 -0.24
C LEU A 86 1.19 -5.98 -0.89
N LEU A 87 2.51 -6.11 -0.75
CA LEU A 87 3.51 -5.34 -1.47
C LEU A 87 4.35 -6.31 -2.31
N VAL A 88 4.69 -5.90 -3.53
CA VAL A 88 5.68 -6.58 -4.36
C VAL A 88 6.89 -5.66 -4.44
N CYS A 89 8.02 -6.14 -3.93
CA CYS A 89 9.24 -5.35 -3.76
C CYS A 89 10.39 -6.00 -4.53
N PRO A 90 11.15 -5.28 -5.36
CA PRO A 90 12.40 -5.79 -5.89
C PRO A 90 13.39 -6.05 -4.73
N TYR A 91 14.32 -7.00 -4.91
CA TYR A 91 15.37 -7.20 -3.91
C TYR A 91 16.38 -6.06 -3.90
N ARG A 92 16.61 -5.47 -5.06
CA ARG A 92 17.55 -4.36 -5.22
C ARG A 92 16.98 -3.08 -4.60
N HIS A 93 17.81 -2.37 -3.85
CA HIS A 93 17.46 -1.07 -3.27
C HIS A 93 17.40 0.00 -4.38
N VAL A 94 16.23 0.30 -4.86
CA VAL A 94 15.97 1.23 -5.96
C VAL A 94 14.73 2.05 -5.69
N ALA A 95 14.79 3.35 -5.90
CA ALA A 95 13.71 4.29 -5.60
C ALA A 95 12.80 4.55 -6.80
N ASP A 96 13.35 4.54 -8.01
CA ASP A 96 12.66 4.95 -9.23
C ASP A 96 12.35 3.74 -10.12
N TYR A 97 11.11 3.70 -10.61
CA TYR A 97 10.65 2.64 -11.51
C TYR A 97 11.45 2.59 -12.83
N THR A 98 11.93 3.74 -13.29
CA THR A 98 12.70 3.84 -14.53
C THR A 98 14.11 3.24 -14.41
N ASP A 99 14.58 3.02 -13.18
CA ASP A 99 15.87 2.39 -12.89
C ASP A 99 15.80 0.86 -12.76
N LEU A 100 14.59 0.28 -12.83
CA LEU A 100 14.42 -1.18 -12.84
C LEU A 100 14.92 -1.78 -14.17
N GLY A 101 15.57 -2.94 -14.05
CA GLY A 101 15.85 -3.79 -15.20
C GLY A 101 14.56 -4.42 -15.77
N LEU A 102 14.61 -4.83 -17.05
CA LEU A 102 13.44 -5.43 -17.71
C LEU A 102 12.98 -6.72 -17.00
N ASP A 103 13.89 -7.51 -16.49
CA ASP A 103 13.58 -8.74 -15.75
C ASP A 103 12.89 -8.44 -14.43
N GLU A 104 13.35 -7.40 -13.70
CA GLU A 104 12.70 -6.91 -12.47
C GLU A 104 11.28 -6.43 -12.75
N VAL A 105 11.08 -5.61 -13.79
CA VAL A 105 9.75 -5.11 -14.20
C VAL A 105 8.83 -6.26 -14.54
N THR A 106 9.33 -7.23 -15.30
CA THR A 106 8.56 -8.41 -15.73
C THR A 106 8.14 -9.26 -14.52
N GLU A 107 9.06 -9.48 -13.58
CA GLU A 107 8.77 -10.29 -12.40
C GLU A 107 7.83 -9.56 -11.43
N VAL A 108 8.01 -8.26 -11.18
CA VAL A 108 7.07 -7.45 -10.38
C VAL A 108 5.66 -7.55 -10.95
N ALA A 109 5.51 -7.44 -12.27
CA ALA A 109 4.21 -7.59 -12.92
C ALA A 109 3.63 -9.01 -12.77
N SER A 110 4.46 -10.04 -12.92
CA SER A 110 4.07 -11.45 -12.76
C SER A 110 3.64 -11.77 -11.33
N LEU A 111 4.43 -11.36 -10.34
CA LEU A 111 4.11 -11.54 -8.92
C LEU A 111 2.86 -10.75 -8.50
N THR A 112 2.67 -9.53 -9.02
CA THR A 112 1.44 -8.76 -8.82
C THR A 112 0.22 -9.52 -9.33
N ARG A 113 0.30 -10.11 -10.53
CA ARG A 113 -0.77 -10.93 -11.09
C ARG A 113 -1.06 -12.17 -10.24
N SER A 114 -0.02 -12.86 -9.76
CA SER A 114 -0.15 -14.02 -8.87
C SER A 114 -0.76 -13.63 -7.53
N ALA A 115 -0.33 -12.53 -6.92
CA ALA A 115 -0.92 -11.97 -5.71
C ALA A 115 -2.43 -11.73 -5.84
N MET A 116 -2.86 -11.15 -6.96
CA MET A 116 -4.30 -10.94 -7.22
C MET A 116 -5.07 -12.26 -7.35
N ARG A 117 -4.49 -13.29 -7.95
CA ARG A 117 -5.11 -14.62 -8.06
C ARG A 117 -5.28 -15.29 -6.70
N VAL A 118 -4.23 -15.28 -5.89
CA VAL A 118 -4.24 -15.82 -4.53
C VAL A 118 -5.27 -15.10 -3.68
N LEU A 119 -5.29 -13.77 -3.68
CA LEU A 119 -6.27 -12.98 -2.95
C LEU A 119 -7.70 -13.26 -3.41
N ARG A 120 -7.95 -13.44 -4.72
CA ARG A 120 -9.28 -13.84 -5.23
C ARG A 120 -9.70 -15.20 -4.72
N HIS A 121 -8.78 -16.15 -4.68
CA HIS A 121 -9.06 -17.50 -4.19
C HIS A 121 -9.36 -17.53 -2.68
N VAL A 122 -8.58 -16.78 -1.89
CA VAL A 122 -8.63 -16.85 -0.42
C VAL A 122 -9.71 -15.96 0.17
N SER A 123 -9.90 -14.76 -0.35
CA SER A 123 -10.71 -13.72 0.32
C SER A 123 -11.80 -13.09 -0.56
N HIS A 124 -11.93 -13.52 -1.81
CA HIS A 124 -12.98 -13.11 -2.74
C HIS A 124 -13.22 -11.58 -2.80
N PRO A 125 -12.19 -10.74 -3.02
CA PRO A 125 -12.38 -9.30 -3.12
C PRO A 125 -13.21 -8.94 -4.36
N HIS A 126 -13.97 -7.85 -4.28
CA HIS A 126 -14.75 -7.33 -5.40
C HIS A 126 -13.88 -6.57 -6.41
N GLY A 127 -12.72 -6.08 -5.99
CA GLY A 127 -11.78 -5.33 -6.83
C GLY A 127 -10.41 -5.17 -6.19
N PHE A 128 -9.52 -4.45 -6.87
CA PHE A 128 -8.18 -4.13 -6.39
C PHE A 128 -7.82 -2.69 -6.71
N ASN A 129 -7.03 -2.07 -5.83
CA ASN A 129 -6.22 -0.91 -6.17
C ASN A 129 -4.76 -1.37 -6.31
N LEU A 130 -4.17 -1.03 -7.44
CA LEU A 130 -2.77 -1.30 -7.76
C LEU A 130 -2.06 0.02 -7.99
N GLY A 131 -0.82 0.16 -7.52
CA GLY A 131 -0.04 1.37 -7.77
C GLY A 131 1.26 1.39 -6.98
N MET A 132 2.14 2.32 -7.35
CA MET A 132 3.38 2.64 -6.66
C MET A 132 3.36 4.10 -6.27
N ASN A 133 3.86 4.42 -5.08
CA ASN A 133 4.11 5.79 -4.67
C ASN A 133 5.61 6.07 -4.86
N GLN A 134 5.96 6.95 -5.77
CA GLN A 134 7.34 7.34 -6.01
C GLN A 134 7.59 8.76 -5.51
N GLY A 135 8.62 8.89 -4.69
CA GLY A 135 8.99 10.15 -4.07
C GLY A 135 8.10 10.57 -2.89
N PRO A 136 8.57 11.51 -2.08
CA PRO A 136 7.90 11.91 -0.84
C PRO A 136 6.57 12.63 -1.08
N VAL A 137 6.44 13.37 -2.17
CA VAL A 137 5.19 14.09 -2.50
C VAL A 137 4.06 13.17 -2.95
N ALA A 138 4.40 11.97 -3.45
CA ALA A 138 3.42 10.93 -3.81
C ALA A 138 2.93 10.11 -2.61
N GLY A 139 3.47 10.39 -1.41
CA GLY A 139 3.08 9.70 -0.18
C GLY A 139 3.79 8.36 0.04
N ALA A 140 4.95 8.16 -0.58
CA ALA A 140 5.81 7.03 -0.31
C ALA A 140 6.28 7.07 1.15
N GLY A 141 6.02 6.01 1.87
CA GLY A 141 6.47 5.89 3.24
C GLY A 141 7.95 5.51 3.35
N VAL A 142 8.40 4.62 2.50
CA VAL A 142 9.80 4.28 2.26
C VAL A 142 10.09 4.74 0.83
N ALA A 143 10.52 6.00 0.69
CA ALA A 143 10.70 6.62 -0.63
C ALA A 143 11.89 6.07 -1.40
N ALA A 144 12.91 5.57 -0.69
CA ALA A 144 14.15 5.07 -1.27
C ALA A 144 14.06 3.62 -1.79
N HIS A 145 12.94 2.93 -1.57
CA HIS A 145 12.76 1.56 -2.04
C HIS A 145 11.40 1.37 -2.68
N LEU A 146 11.42 1.09 -3.97
CA LEU A 146 10.21 0.90 -4.78
C LEU A 146 9.40 -0.31 -4.29
N HIS A 147 8.08 -0.14 -4.21
CA HIS A 147 7.17 -1.21 -3.82
C HIS A 147 5.81 -1.04 -4.50
N GLN A 148 5.35 -2.10 -5.15
CA GLN A 148 4.05 -2.17 -5.80
C GLN A 148 2.99 -2.57 -4.79
N HIS A 149 2.01 -1.72 -4.53
CA HIS A 149 0.85 -2.03 -3.72
C HIS A 149 -0.14 -2.92 -4.45
N VAL A 150 -0.66 -3.94 -3.76
CA VAL A 150 -1.79 -4.78 -4.18
C VAL A 150 -2.83 -4.75 -3.06
N VAL A 151 -3.84 -3.91 -3.19
CA VAL A 151 -4.84 -3.68 -2.15
C VAL A 151 -6.17 -4.28 -2.56
N PRO A 152 -6.63 -5.37 -1.92
CA PRO A 152 -7.95 -5.92 -2.19
C PRO A 152 -9.04 -4.99 -1.66
N ARG A 153 -10.18 -4.96 -2.37
CA ARG A 153 -11.29 -4.07 -2.07
C ARG A 153 -12.61 -4.84 -2.03
N TRP A 154 -13.46 -4.49 -1.08
CA TRP A 154 -14.82 -5.02 -0.96
C TRP A 154 -15.84 -3.88 -0.94
N GLY A 155 -17.04 -4.13 -1.44
CA GLY A 155 -18.15 -3.20 -1.25
C GLY A 155 -18.41 -3.00 0.24
N GLY A 156 -18.38 -1.74 0.70
CA GLY A 156 -18.56 -1.42 2.12
C GLY A 156 -17.30 -1.57 2.99
N ASP A 157 -16.12 -1.74 2.40
CA ASP A 157 -14.85 -1.84 3.16
C ASP A 157 -14.47 -0.56 3.91
N SER A 158 -15.13 0.55 3.61
CA SER A 158 -15.08 1.81 4.37
C SER A 158 -16.40 1.98 5.12
N ASN A 159 -16.47 1.40 6.33
CA ASN A 159 -17.67 1.43 7.16
C ASN A 159 -17.64 2.52 8.26
N PHE A 160 -18.49 2.37 9.26
CA PHE A 160 -18.70 3.28 10.36
C PHE A 160 -17.45 3.57 11.23
N LEU A 161 -16.57 2.57 11.47
CA LEU A 161 -15.43 2.71 12.38
C LEU A 161 -14.43 3.82 11.98
N PRO A 162 -14.04 3.98 10.71
CA PRO A 162 -13.20 5.12 10.30
C PRO A 162 -13.81 6.48 10.62
N VAL A 163 -15.14 6.60 10.53
CA VAL A 163 -15.86 7.86 10.75
C VAL A 163 -15.93 8.21 12.23
N VAL A 164 -16.33 7.25 13.09
CA VAL A 164 -16.62 7.53 14.51
C VAL A 164 -15.44 7.31 15.44
N ALA A 165 -14.57 6.35 15.12
CA ALA A 165 -13.46 5.96 15.99
C ALA A 165 -12.08 6.19 15.36
N ARG A 166 -12.02 6.70 14.14
CA ARG A 166 -10.77 6.87 13.36
C ARG A 166 -9.94 5.58 13.32
N THR A 167 -10.63 4.45 13.34
CA THR A 167 -10.03 3.10 13.42
C THR A 167 -10.54 2.25 12.27
N LYS A 168 -9.69 1.38 11.76
CA LYS A 168 -10.06 0.36 10.79
C LYS A 168 -9.90 -1.01 11.43
N ALA A 169 -10.95 -1.82 11.35
CA ALA A 169 -10.88 -3.20 11.82
C ALA A 169 -9.99 -4.02 10.88
N VAL A 170 -8.99 -4.69 11.44
CA VAL A 170 -8.24 -5.77 10.79
C VAL A 170 -8.65 -7.05 11.51
N PRO A 171 -9.58 -7.83 10.95
CA PRO A 171 -10.25 -8.92 11.67
C PRO A 171 -9.38 -10.16 11.90
N VAL A 172 -8.22 -10.26 11.22
CA VAL A 172 -7.30 -11.40 11.25
C VAL A 172 -5.89 -10.91 11.55
N LEU A 173 -5.13 -11.67 12.35
CA LEU A 173 -3.73 -11.36 12.61
C LEU A 173 -2.91 -11.40 11.32
N LEU A 174 -1.86 -10.58 11.24
CA LEU A 174 -1.00 -10.54 10.06
C LEU A 174 -0.29 -11.88 9.83
N ALA A 175 0.14 -12.55 10.90
CA ALA A 175 0.77 -13.86 10.81
C ALA A 175 -0.16 -14.92 10.19
N ASP A 176 -1.41 -14.95 10.62
CA ASP A 176 -2.42 -15.90 10.11
C ASP A 176 -2.78 -15.57 8.65
N THR A 177 -2.91 -14.28 8.34
CA THR A 177 -3.14 -13.83 6.96
C THR A 177 -1.97 -14.22 6.05
N ARG A 178 -0.74 -14.03 6.53
CA ARG A 178 0.47 -14.43 5.79
C ARG A 178 0.49 -15.95 5.54
N ALA A 179 0.27 -16.76 6.57
CA ALA A 179 0.27 -18.21 6.44
C ALA A 179 -0.77 -18.67 5.41
N LEU A 180 -2.00 -18.18 5.51
CA LEU A 180 -3.09 -18.50 4.59
C LEU A 180 -2.74 -18.14 3.12
N LEU A 181 -2.16 -16.97 2.91
CA LEU A 181 -1.78 -16.52 1.56
C LEU A 181 -0.59 -17.31 1.00
N ALA A 182 0.41 -17.66 1.84
CA ALA A 182 1.56 -18.44 1.42
C ALA A 182 1.16 -19.88 1.07
N ASP A 183 0.30 -20.50 1.86
CA ASP A 183 -0.21 -21.86 1.57
C ASP A 183 -0.98 -21.88 0.24
N ALA A 184 -1.79 -20.87 -0.01
CA ALA A 184 -2.55 -20.74 -1.26
C ALA A 184 -1.66 -20.39 -2.47
N TRP A 185 -0.49 -19.80 -2.25
CA TRP A 185 0.42 -19.38 -3.33
C TRP A 185 0.94 -20.57 -4.13
N ALA A 186 1.29 -21.67 -3.47
CA ALA A 186 1.80 -22.88 -4.11
C ALA A 186 0.80 -23.51 -5.10
N GLY A 187 -0.49 -23.28 -4.93
CA GLY A 187 -1.55 -23.81 -5.80
C GLY A 187 -2.06 -22.83 -6.87
N ALA A 188 -1.62 -21.58 -6.86
CA ALA A 188 -2.15 -20.51 -7.72
C ALA A 188 -1.21 -20.07 -8.87
N CYS A 189 0.03 -20.59 -8.91
CA CYS A 189 1.06 -20.30 -9.92
C CYS A 189 1.13 -21.37 -10.99
#